data_8d8f01a0cef8dbc51152a8e51bc4688b
#
_entry.id   8d8f01a0cef8dbc51152a8e51bc4688b
#
_cell.length_a   1.000
_cell.length_b   1.000
_cell.length_c   1.000
_cell.angle_alpha   90.00
_cell.angle_beta   90.00
_cell.angle_gamma   90.00
#
_symmetry.space_group_name_H-M   'P 1'
#
loop_
_entity.id
_entity.type
_entity.pdbx_description
1 polymer ?
#
loop_
_entity_poly.entity_id
_entity_poly.type
_entity_poly.pdbx_seq_one_letter_code
_entity_poly.pdbx_strand_id
1 'polypeptide(L)'
;MGIYWDGDFLSEILDGTNVSKWDWKNEKSNLIFDAKSFQCESNNGTKKNPALVADLFGDWREEVMYRTADNQELRIFSTTIPTKHRLYTLMHNPQYRLSIVWQNVGYNQPPHTDYYLDESIKEMPKPNVKTVKP
;
A
#
# COMPACT_ATOMS: atom_id res chain seq x y z
N MET A 1 1.98 -6.89 -7.04
CA MET A 1 0.74 -6.24 -6.58
C MET A 1 0.88 -4.73 -6.66
N GLY A 2 -0.23 -3.97 -6.60
CA GLY A 2 -0.17 -2.50 -6.54
C GLY A 2 0.00 -2.01 -5.10
N ILE A 3 0.60 -0.81 -4.96
CA ILE A 3 0.71 -0.07 -3.70
C ILE A 3 0.70 1.43 -3.99
N TYR A 4 -0.02 2.22 -3.21
CA TYR A 4 0.06 3.69 -3.28
C TYR A 4 1.23 4.19 -2.46
N TRP A 5 2.35 4.50 -3.11
CA TRP A 5 3.62 4.79 -2.43
C TRP A 5 4.14 6.21 -2.66
N ASP A 6 4.27 6.66 -3.90
CA ASP A 6 5.02 7.88 -4.20
C ASP A 6 4.22 9.18 -4.10
N GLY A 7 2.92 9.07 -3.84
CA GLY A 7 2.07 10.23 -3.55
C GLY A 7 1.36 10.84 -4.74
N ASP A 8 1.39 10.19 -5.90
CA ASP A 8 0.41 10.38 -6.97
C ASP A 8 -0.67 9.29 -6.91
N PHE A 9 -1.72 9.37 -7.75
CA PHE A 9 -2.81 8.40 -7.74
C PHE A 9 -2.55 7.17 -8.61
N LEU A 10 -1.35 6.99 -9.13
CA LEU A 10 -0.96 5.79 -9.85
C LEU A 10 -0.24 4.84 -8.88
N SER A 11 -0.77 3.64 -8.72
CA SER A 11 -0.13 2.66 -7.86
C SER A 11 1.20 2.17 -8.44
N GLU A 12 2.18 2.00 -7.58
CA GLU A 12 3.48 1.40 -7.90
C GLU A 12 3.39 -0.12 -7.95
N ILE A 13 4.40 -0.71 -8.57
CA ILE A 13 4.56 -2.16 -8.66
C ILE A 13 5.30 -2.64 -7.42
N LEU A 14 4.63 -3.42 -6.58
CA LEU A 14 5.22 -4.13 -5.46
C LEU A 14 5.46 -5.59 -5.85
N ASP A 15 6.73 -6.00 -5.93
CA ASP A 15 7.13 -7.38 -6.20
C ASP A 15 8.27 -7.82 -5.28
N GLY A 16 8.05 -8.89 -4.53
CA GLY A 16 8.99 -9.35 -3.53
C GLY A 16 9.20 -8.29 -2.45
N THR A 17 10.41 -7.74 -2.36
CA THR A 17 10.80 -6.67 -1.44
C THR A 17 10.88 -5.30 -2.10
N ASN A 18 10.59 -5.24 -3.40
CA ASN A 18 10.83 -4.07 -4.23
C ASN A 18 9.54 -3.29 -4.51
N VAL A 19 9.62 -1.97 -4.38
CA VAL A 19 8.61 -1.05 -4.91
C VAL A 19 9.22 -0.31 -6.09
N SER A 20 8.55 -0.35 -7.23
CA SER A 20 9.04 0.24 -8.47
C SER A 20 7.94 1.06 -9.15
N LYS A 21 8.33 2.22 -9.69
CA LYS A 21 7.48 3.07 -10.53
C LYS A 21 7.68 2.71 -11.98
N TRP A 22 6.57 2.47 -12.71
CA TRP A 22 6.63 2.30 -14.15
C TRP A 22 6.78 3.65 -14.85
N ASP A 23 7.85 3.81 -15.61
CA ASP A 23 8.08 4.96 -16.48
C ASP A 23 7.62 4.61 -17.89
N TRP A 24 6.39 5.00 -18.21
CA TRP A 24 5.75 4.70 -19.48
C TRP A 24 6.33 5.49 -20.67
N LYS A 25 7.11 6.56 -20.43
CA LYS A 25 7.79 7.31 -21.49
C LYS A 25 9.04 6.60 -21.97
N ASN A 26 9.77 5.99 -21.05
CA ASN A 26 11.01 5.26 -21.32
C ASN A 26 10.82 3.75 -21.28
N GLU A 27 9.59 3.27 -21.11
CA GLU A 27 9.22 1.85 -21.07
C GLU A 27 10.06 1.01 -20.11
N LYS A 28 10.30 1.55 -18.90
CA LYS A 28 11.14 0.88 -17.90
C LYS A 28 10.56 1.00 -16.51
N SER A 29 10.92 0.06 -15.67
CA SER A 29 10.63 0.08 -14.23
C SER A 29 11.79 0.72 -13.47
N ASN A 30 11.50 1.74 -12.67
CA ASN A 30 12.46 2.42 -11.82
C ASN A 30 12.25 1.95 -10.37
N LEU A 31 13.26 1.32 -9.80
CA LEU A 31 13.24 0.93 -8.39
C LEU A 31 13.25 2.19 -7.52
N ILE A 32 12.28 2.30 -6.60
CA ILE A 32 12.17 3.44 -5.66
C ILE A 32 12.36 3.03 -4.21
N PHE A 33 12.14 1.74 -3.88
CA PHE A 33 12.37 1.20 -2.55
C PHE A 33 12.69 -0.29 -2.62
N ASP A 34 13.61 -0.77 -1.75
CA ASP A 34 13.91 -2.20 -1.57
C ASP A 34 14.08 -2.53 -0.09
N ALA A 35 13.13 -3.29 0.47
CA ALA A 35 13.17 -3.72 1.85
C ALA A 35 14.31 -4.74 2.14
N LYS A 36 14.88 -5.35 1.11
CA LYS A 36 16.02 -6.26 1.28
C LYS A 36 17.27 -5.57 1.83
N SER A 37 17.44 -4.28 1.50
CA SER A 37 18.54 -3.46 2.05
C SER A 37 18.43 -3.26 3.56
N PHE A 38 17.26 -3.53 4.12
CA PHE A 38 16.97 -3.50 5.55
C PHE A 38 16.83 -4.91 6.14
N GLN A 39 17.44 -5.91 5.53
CA GLN A 39 17.42 -7.31 5.99
C GLN A 39 16.01 -7.92 6.08
N CYS A 40 15.10 -7.43 5.25
CA CYS A 40 13.74 -7.94 5.19
C CYS A 40 13.56 -8.91 4.03
N GLU A 41 12.60 -9.81 4.18
CA GLU A 41 12.22 -10.77 3.15
C GLU A 41 10.70 -10.85 2.99
N SER A 42 10.30 -11.19 1.77
CA SER A 42 8.91 -11.49 1.45
C SER A 42 8.49 -12.84 2.06
N ASN A 43 7.19 -13.02 2.23
CA ASN A 43 6.60 -14.30 2.59
C ASN A 43 6.45 -15.16 1.34
N ASN A 44 6.38 -16.45 1.52
CA ASN A 44 6.28 -17.53 0.53
C ASN A 44 7.17 -17.38 -0.73
N GLY A 45 7.56 -18.49 -1.31
CA GLY A 45 8.52 -18.53 -2.42
C GLY A 45 7.93 -18.20 -3.79
N THR A 46 6.63 -18.42 -3.98
CA THR A 46 5.97 -18.29 -5.29
C THR A 46 5.33 -16.92 -5.49
N LYS A 47 4.67 -16.40 -4.48
CA LYS A 47 3.92 -15.12 -4.58
C LYS A 47 4.72 -13.93 -4.06
N LYS A 48 5.73 -14.18 -3.24
CA LYS A 48 6.64 -13.15 -2.70
C LYS A 48 5.91 -11.98 -2.08
N ASN A 49 4.93 -12.27 -1.22
CA ASN A 49 4.11 -11.25 -0.58
C ASN A 49 4.85 -10.54 0.55
N PRO A 50 4.55 -9.28 0.83
CA PRO A 50 4.82 -8.69 2.14
C PRO A 50 3.97 -9.36 3.24
N ALA A 51 4.25 -9.08 4.49
CA ALA A 51 3.37 -9.49 5.58
C ALA A 51 2.03 -8.73 5.54
N LEU A 52 2.07 -7.45 5.16
CA LEU A 52 0.89 -6.60 5.04
C LEU A 52 1.19 -5.40 4.12
N VAL A 53 0.17 -4.95 3.38
CA VAL A 53 0.11 -3.63 2.74
C VAL A 53 -1.19 -2.97 3.16
N ALA A 54 -1.12 -1.77 3.70
CA ALA A 54 -2.29 -0.99 4.08
C ALA A 54 -1.93 0.46 4.39
N ASP A 55 -2.92 1.36 4.29
CA ASP A 55 -2.84 2.71 4.85
C ASP A 55 -2.93 2.65 6.38
N LEU A 56 -1.80 2.32 7.04
CA LEU A 56 -1.73 2.12 8.49
C LEU A 56 -1.65 3.46 9.26
N PHE A 57 -1.03 4.46 8.66
CA PHE A 57 -0.83 5.77 9.31
C PHE A 57 -1.91 6.79 8.95
N GLY A 58 -2.83 6.42 8.07
CA GLY A 58 -4.02 7.21 7.79
C GLY A 58 -3.78 8.42 6.89
N ASP A 59 -2.72 8.41 6.10
CA ASP A 59 -2.39 9.48 5.18
C ASP A 59 -2.73 9.16 3.70
N TRP A 60 -3.49 8.09 3.48
CA TRP A 60 -3.94 7.46 2.23
C TRP A 60 -2.86 6.69 1.45
N ARG A 61 -1.61 6.99 1.66
CA ARG A 61 -0.53 6.18 1.10
C ARG A 61 -0.38 4.92 1.93
N GLU A 62 0.07 3.88 1.29
CA GLU A 62 0.11 2.58 1.94
C GLU A 62 1.49 2.29 2.50
N GLU A 63 1.52 1.82 3.73
CA GLU A 63 2.69 1.22 4.34
C GLU A 63 2.81 -0.22 3.90
N VAL A 64 4.06 -0.69 3.87
CA VAL A 64 4.37 -2.10 3.66
C VAL A 64 5.09 -2.68 4.86
N MET A 65 4.63 -3.84 5.31
CA MET A 65 5.22 -4.57 6.42
C MET A 65 5.92 -5.82 5.93
N TYR A 66 7.16 -6.02 6.35
CA TYR A 66 7.94 -7.22 6.10
C TYR A 66 8.46 -7.85 7.39
N ARG A 67 8.66 -9.15 7.38
CA ARG A 67 9.47 -9.83 8.37
C ARG A 67 10.98 -9.62 8.09
N THR A 68 11.79 -9.67 9.11
CA THR A 68 13.24 -9.79 8.93
C THR A 68 13.63 -11.19 8.47
N ALA A 69 14.80 -11.33 7.83
CA ALA A 69 15.29 -12.61 7.32
C ALA A 69 15.45 -13.68 8.42
N ASP A 70 15.77 -13.25 9.65
CA ASP A 70 15.88 -14.11 10.84
C ASP A 70 14.54 -14.36 11.54
N ASN A 71 13.44 -13.78 11.06
CA ASN A 71 12.09 -13.86 11.62
C ASN A 71 11.97 -13.31 13.07
N GLN A 72 12.83 -12.41 13.49
CA GLN A 72 12.76 -11.84 14.84
C GLN A 72 11.95 -10.57 14.91
N GLU A 73 11.78 -9.85 13.80
CA GLU A 73 11.11 -8.57 13.76
C GLU A 73 10.11 -8.47 12.61
N LEU A 74 9.11 -7.61 12.78
CA LEU A 74 8.29 -7.04 11.70
C LEU A 74 8.67 -5.58 11.54
N ARG A 75 9.01 -5.18 10.34
CA ARG A 75 9.37 -3.80 9.99
C ARG A 75 8.32 -3.19 9.09
N ILE A 76 7.86 -2.02 9.48
CA ILE A 76 6.90 -1.21 8.71
C ILE A 76 7.70 -0.11 8.00
N PHE A 77 7.45 0.02 6.71
CA PHE A 77 8.06 1.07 5.90
C PHE A 77 6.98 1.99 5.38
N SER A 78 7.19 3.27 5.54
CA SER A 78 6.40 4.36 5.00
C SER A 78 7.24 5.18 4.04
N THR A 79 6.61 5.78 3.06
CA THR A 79 7.29 6.67 2.13
C THR A 79 7.60 8.02 2.77
N THR A 80 8.71 8.63 2.37
CA THR A 80 9.07 10.01 2.72
C THR A 80 8.84 10.97 1.56
N ILE A 81 8.31 10.49 0.44
CA ILE A 81 8.05 11.32 -0.74
C ILE A 81 6.89 12.25 -0.43
N PRO A 82 7.02 13.57 -0.58
CA PRO A 82 5.94 14.48 -0.28
C PRO A 82 4.82 14.39 -1.32
N THR A 83 3.58 14.55 -0.87
CA THR A 83 2.41 14.66 -1.74
C THR A 83 1.63 15.94 -1.47
N LYS A 84 1.03 16.51 -2.52
CA LYS A 84 0.07 17.63 -2.42
C LYS A 84 -1.37 17.16 -2.19
N HIS A 85 -1.64 15.87 -2.40
CA HIS A 85 -2.97 15.30 -2.25
C HIS A 85 -3.29 15.04 -0.79
N ARG A 86 -4.50 15.42 -0.38
CA ARG A 86 -5.00 15.20 0.96
C ARG A 86 -6.32 14.47 0.88
N LEU A 87 -6.31 13.21 1.30
CA LEU A 87 -7.47 12.34 1.31
C LEU A 87 -7.77 11.92 2.75
N TYR A 88 -8.99 11.44 2.96
CA TYR A 88 -9.27 10.62 4.14
C TYR A 88 -8.50 9.31 4.06
N THR A 89 -8.18 8.75 5.20
CA THR A 89 -7.60 7.41 5.25
C THR A 89 -8.44 6.42 4.43
N LEU A 90 -7.78 5.56 3.66
CA LEU A 90 -8.47 4.50 2.91
C LEU A 90 -9.19 3.51 3.85
N MET A 91 -8.75 3.45 5.11
CA MET A 91 -9.35 2.61 6.16
C MET A 91 -10.80 2.97 6.50
N HIS A 92 -11.31 4.15 6.10
CA HIS A 92 -12.73 4.46 6.28
C HIS A 92 -13.63 3.61 5.36
N ASN A 93 -13.08 3.09 4.25
CA ASN A 93 -13.83 2.32 3.27
C ASN A 93 -13.98 0.86 3.71
N PRO A 94 -15.21 0.31 3.81
CA PRO A 94 -15.40 -1.08 4.23
C PRO A 94 -14.77 -2.11 3.30
N GLN A 95 -14.79 -1.87 1.98
CA GLN A 95 -14.18 -2.75 1.00
C GLN A 95 -12.67 -2.82 1.19
N TYR A 96 -12.03 -1.68 1.43
CA TYR A 96 -10.60 -1.62 1.70
C TYR A 96 -10.21 -2.42 2.93
N ARG A 97 -10.96 -2.28 4.05
CA ARG A 97 -10.72 -3.09 5.26
C ARG A 97 -10.88 -4.59 5.03
N LEU A 98 -11.90 -4.99 4.28
CA LEU A 98 -12.07 -6.39 3.92
C LEU A 98 -10.91 -6.89 3.05
N SER A 99 -10.44 -6.08 2.11
CA SER A 99 -9.29 -6.43 1.26
C SER A 99 -8.02 -6.67 2.07
N ILE A 100 -7.79 -5.90 3.13
CA ILE A 100 -6.68 -6.13 4.06
C ILE A 100 -6.81 -7.47 4.76
N VAL A 101 -8.01 -7.83 5.23
CA VAL A 101 -8.25 -9.10 5.96
C VAL A 101 -7.94 -10.31 5.09
N TRP A 102 -8.30 -10.30 3.81
CA TRP A 102 -8.06 -11.45 2.93
C TRP A 102 -6.76 -11.38 2.14
N GLN A 103 -5.93 -10.37 2.35
CA GLN A 103 -4.74 -10.08 1.55
C GLN A 103 -3.80 -11.28 1.37
N ASN A 104 -3.67 -12.13 2.40
CA ASN A 104 -2.83 -13.32 2.37
C ASN A 104 -3.64 -14.63 2.35
N VAL A 105 -4.92 -14.57 2.01
CA VAL A 105 -5.80 -15.74 1.93
C VAL A 105 -5.91 -16.20 0.48
N GLY A 106 -5.34 -17.36 0.17
CA GLY A 106 -5.30 -17.89 -1.20
C GLY A 106 -4.27 -17.20 -2.08
N TYR A 107 -4.71 -16.26 -2.89
CA TYR A 107 -3.83 -15.42 -3.70
C TYR A 107 -3.62 -14.06 -3.04
N ASN A 108 -2.39 -13.55 -3.14
CA ASN A 108 -2.10 -12.21 -2.67
C ASN A 108 -2.76 -11.17 -3.58
N GLN A 109 -3.65 -10.38 -3.01
CA GLN A 109 -4.35 -9.29 -3.68
C GLN A 109 -4.02 -7.97 -2.98
N PRO A 110 -3.76 -6.87 -3.72
CA PRO A 110 -3.62 -5.57 -3.09
C PRO A 110 -4.94 -5.16 -2.44
N PRO A 111 -4.92 -4.43 -1.32
CA PRO A 111 -6.14 -3.83 -0.82
C PRO A 111 -6.66 -2.80 -1.82
N HIS A 112 -7.97 -2.66 -1.91
CA HIS A 112 -8.59 -1.71 -2.83
C HIS A 112 -9.90 -1.16 -2.25
N THR A 113 -10.21 0.07 -2.64
CA THR A 113 -11.45 0.74 -2.28
C THR A 113 -12.58 0.33 -3.23
N ASP A 114 -13.83 0.62 -2.86
CA ASP A 114 -15.00 0.49 -3.72
C ASP A 114 -15.21 1.72 -4.64
N TYR A 115 -14.28 2.66 -4.59
CA TYR A 115 -14.19 3.82 -5.47
C TYR A 115 -12.79 3.90 -6.08
N TYR A 116 -12.68 4.56 -7.23
CA TYR A 116 -11.39 4.75 -7.89
C TYR A 116 -10.64 5.96 -7.30
N LEU A 117 -9.31 5.89 -7.36
CA LEU A 117 -8.40 6.99 -7.06
C LEU A 117 -7.75 7.45 -8.38
N ASP A 118 -7.96 8.71 -8.75
CA ASP A 118 -7.51 9.26 -10.02
C ASP A 118 -7.46 10.79 -9.94
N GLU A 119 -6.62 11.41 -10.74
CA GLU A 119 -6.46 12.88 -10.81
C GLU A 119 -7.76 13.61 -11.24
N SER A 120 -8.71 12.91 -11.84
CA SER A 120 -10.00 13.48 -12.24
C SER A 120 -11.04 13.54 -11.11
N ILE A 121 -10.76 12.95 -9.96
CA ILE A 121 -11.65 12.98 -8.79
C ILE A 121 -11.86 14.43 -8.31
N LYS A 122 -13.09 14.89 -8.34
CA LYS A 122 -13.46 16.22 -7.84
C LYS A 122 -13.75 16.23 -6.34
N GLU A 123 -14.38 15.18 -5.87
CA GLU A 123 -14.71 15.00 -4.45
C GLU A 123 -14.47 13.55 -4.02
N MET A 124 -13.72 13.40 -2.94
CA MET A 124 -13.51 12.10 -2.32
C MET A 124 -14.73 11.67 -1.53
N PRO A 125 -15.08 10.38 -1.52
CA PRO A 125 -16.11 9.86 -0.63
C PRO A 125 -15.78 10.22 0.82
N LYS A 126 -16.74 10.86 1.49
CA LYS A 126 -16.59 11.23 2.90
C LYS A 126 -16.82 10.02 3.80
N PRO A 127 -16.02 9.85 4.84
CA PRO A 127 -16.24 8.78 5.79
C PRO A 127 -17.59 8.95 6.51
N ASN A 128 -18.34 7.85 6.62
CA ASN A 128 -19.59 7.83 7.40
C ASN A 128 -19.25 7.68 8.89
N VAL A 129 -18.67 8.72 9.47
CA VAL A 129 -18.31 8.76 10.89
C VAL A 129 -19.46 9.30 11.70
N LYS A 130 -19.94 8.51 12.66
CA LYS A 130 -20.94 8.94 13.64
C LYS A 130 -20.30 9.06 15.01
N THR A 131 -20.34 10.25 15.58
CA THR A 131 -19.93 10.45 16.96
C THR A 131 -21.04 9.97 17.89
N VAL A 132 -20.74 8.99 18.70
CA VAL A 132 -21.64 8.56 19.78
C VAL A 132 -21.48 9.57 20.91
N LYS A 133 -22.54 10.30 21.24
CA LYS A 133 -22.55 11.13 22.44
C LYS A 133 -22.63 10.19 23.67
N PRO A 134 -21.85 10.45 24.71
CA PRO A 134 -21.90 9.68 25.95
C PRO A 134 -23.25 9.79 26.64
#